data_852aedf4cacf2942a8cacdcd95114236
#
_entry.id   852aedf4cacf2942a8cacdcd95114236
#
_cell.length_a   1.000
_cell.length_b   1.000
_cell.length_c   1.000
_cell.angle_alpha   90.00
_cell.angle_beta   90.00
_cell.angle_gamma   90.00
#
_symmetry.space_group_name_H-M   'P 1'
#
loop_
_entity.id
_entity.type
_entity.pdbx_description
1 polymer ?
#
loop_
_entity_poly.entity_id
_entity_poly.type
_entity_poly.pdbx_seq_one_letter_code
_entity_poly.pdbx_strand_id
1 'polypeptide(L)'
;MCPSCQKNNTKKIGIRRGIQRYKCNDCNKKFQSKRRPKNLQEIIFKKYIYRRQILLHLAEDYNRSIPWVRKQIFEYEPIEKVHNPRQVVIVCYATFYGKKRDKLGTLVFKDILSGEVLIWKHVQSELVKDYKQLLQRLLDLEYEIKAIIIDGKRGLYKAFKDYPVQMCHFHQKKVIQRYITMHPRLEAGKDLQKIMYNLASTTQTIFTKKLNEWYEKHREFLAEKTINPDTLQEAYTHQKLVSAYKSLVTHLPYLFTYKNEKNIKIHNTTNAIDGGVFSPMKKLLKIHNGFSKSLKLKMVDDYLVSYKKK
;
A
#
# COMPACT_ATOMS: atom_id res chain seq x y z
N MET A 1 8.79 12.36 46.47
CA MET A 1 7.56 11.64 46.84
C MET A 1 7.72 10.14 46.59
N CYS A 2 7.37 9.29 47.53
CA CYS A 2 7.39 7.83 47.39
C CYS A 2 6.25 7.35 46.47
N PRO A 3 6.49 6.52 45.43
CA PRO A 3 5.42 6.06 44.53
C PRO A 3 4.46 5.03 45.14
N SER A 4 4.75 4.54 46.36
CA SER A 4 3.91 3.54 47.05
C SER A 4 2.99 4.17 48.09
N CYS A 5 3.54 4.99 49.01
CA CYS A 5 2.73 5.61 50.09
C CYS A 5 2.55 7.13 49.91
N GLN A 6 3.02 7.71 48.82
CA GLN A 6 2.90 9.12 48.44
C GLN A 6 3.50 10.13 49.43
N LYS A 7 4.23 9.69 50.47
CA LYS A 7 4.91 10.54 51.42
C LYS A 7 6.26 11.03 50.89
N ASN A 8 6.69 12.19 51.35
CA ASN A 8 7.95 12.86 50.92
C ASN A 8 9.18 12.44 51.71
N ASN A 9 9.04 11.70 52.82
CA ASN A 9 10.12 11.27 53.65
C ASN A 9 10.97 10.20 52.97
N THR A 10 11.91 10.60 52.14
CA THR A 10 12.73 9.72 51.32
C THR A 10 14.20 10.07 51.42
N LYS A 11 15.07 9.09 51.51
CA LYS A 11 16.52 9.26 51.49
C LYS A 11 17.18 8.69 50.24
N LYS A 12 18.27 9.29 49.78
CA LYS A 12 19.13 8.81 48.71
C LYS A 12 19.89 7.56 49.19
N ILE A 13 19.87 6.48 48.38
CA ILE A 13 20.56 5.21 48.70
C ILE A 13 21.59 4.82 47.61
N GLY A 14 22.20 5.80 46.98
CA GLY A 14 23.23 5.63 45.99
C GLY A 14 22.73 5.67 44.55
N ILE A 15 23.66 5.61 43.61
CA ILE A 15 23.44 5.65 42.18
C ILE A 15 23.69 4.24 41.62
N ARG A 16 22.76 3.72 40.78
CA ARG A 16 22.97 2.48 40.06
C ARG A 16 22.72 2.73 38.56
N ARG A 17 23.73 2.47 37.74
CA ARG A 17 23.69 2.68 36.27
C ARG A 17 23.27 4.12 35.88
N GLY A 18 23.84 5.11 36.55
CA GLY A 18 23.56 6.52 36.30
C GLY A 18 22.20 7.05 36.85
N ILE A 19 21.42 6.21 37.55
CA ILE A 19 20.10 6.58 38.07
C ILE A 19 20.15 6.65 39.60
N GLN A 20 19.75 7.81 40.19
CA GLN A 20 19.64 7.97 41.62
C GLN A 20 18.56 7.07 42.20
N ARG A 21 18.89 6.32 43.24
CA ARG A 21 17.97 5.45 44.01
C ARG A 21 17.60 6.15 45.33
N TYR A 22 16.36 5.92 45.71
CA TYR A 22 15.77 6.41 46.95
C TYR A 22 15.16 5.28 47.76
N LYS A 23 15.11 5.47 49.09
CA LYS A 23 14.35 4.61 50.01
C LYS A 23 13.39 5.52 50.76
N CYS A 24 12.12 5.12 50.81
CA CYS A 24 11.16 5.76 51.68
C CYS A 24 11.38 5.32 53.13
N ASN A 25 11.43 6.24 54.05
CA ASN A 25 11.62 5.95 55.49
C ASN A 25 10.32 5.45 56.13
N ASP A 26 9.16 5.79 55.58
CA ASP A 26 7.86 5.41 56.13
C ASP A 26 7.44 3.98 55.74
N CYS A 27 7.57 3.60 54.44
CA CYS A 27 7.13 2.31 53.94
C CYS A 27 8.27 1.39 53.49
N ASN A 28 9.54 1.81 53.71
CA ASN A 28 10.75 1.08 53.33
C ASN A 28 10.91 0.78 51.82
N LYS A 29 9.98 1.27 50.95
CA LYS A 29 10.04 1.03 49.52
C LYS A 29 11.29 1.67 48.92
N LYS A 30 12.07 0.88 48.15
CA LYS A 30 13.18 1.36 47.31
C LYS A 30 12.68 1.68 45.95
N PHE A 31 13.00 2.87 45.40
CA PHE A 31 12.54 3.32 44.09
C PHE A 31 13.60 4.21 43.40
N GLN A 32 13.36 4.54 42.14
CA GLN A 32 14.20 5.40 41.30
C GLN A 32 13.39 6.61 40.84
N SER A 33 14.03 7.78 40.68
CA SER A 33 13.36 9.00 40.22
C SER A 33 12.92 8.93 38.75
N LYS A 34 13.65 8.14 37.95
CA LYS A 34 13.32 7.90 36.54
C LYS A 34 13.00 6.43 36.35
N ARG A 35 11.75 6.10 36.01
CA ARG A 35 11.39 4.78 35.53
C ARG A 35 11.86 4.65 34.08
N ARG A 36 12.34 3.45 33.70
CA ARG A 36 12.53 3.16 32.28
C ARG A 36 11.17 3.28 31.59
N PRO A 37 11.10 3.94 30.40
CA PRO A 37 9.87 3.95 29.63
C PRO A 37 9.39 2.51 29.41
N LYS A 38 8.11 2.24 29.59
CA LYS A 38 7.55 0.91 29.34
C LYS A 38 7.81 0.43 27.89
N ASN A 39 7.93 1.38 26.96
CA ASN A 39 8.08 1.14 25.52
C ASN A 39 9.49 1.52 25.02
N LEU A 40 10.54 1.17 25.76
CA LEU A 40 11.91 1.57 25.39
C LEU A 40 12.33 1.04 24.01
N GLN A 41 11.95 -0.20 23.68
CA GLN A 41 12.25 -0.82 22.38
C GLN A 41 11.58 -0.03 21.24
N GLU A 42 10.31 0.33 21.38
CA GLU A 42 9.59 1.17 20.44
C GLU A 42 10.25 2.54 20.24
N ILE A 43 10.65 3.20 21.33
CA ILE A 43 11.30 4.51 21.27
C ILE A 43 12.63 4.42 20.51
N ILE A 44 13.45 3.42 20.79
CA ILE A 44 14.74 3.20 20.12
C ILE A 44 14.50 2.86 18.64
N PHE A 45 13.56 1.96 18.34
CA PHE A 45 13.19 1.60 16.98
C PHE A 45 12.73 2.83 16.19
N LYS A 46 11.81 3.63 16.73
CA LYS A 46 11.30 4.83 16.06
C LYS A 46 12.37 5.92 15.87
N LYS A 47 13.27 6.09 16.82
CA LYS A 47 14.43 6.99 16.66
C LYS A 47 15.34 6.52 15.53
N TYR A 48 15.63 5.23 15.46
CA TYR A 48 16.47 4.63 14.43
C TYR A 48 15.84 4.72 13.05
N ILE A 49 14.58 4.28 12.90
CA ILE A 49 13.89 4.19 11.62
C ILE A 49 13.45 5.56 11.09
N TYR A 50 12.69 6.31 11.89
CA TYR A 50 12.04 7.53 11.39
C TYR A 50 12.85 8.80 11.63
N ARG A 51 13.63 8.85 12.71
CA ARG A 51 14.51 9.99 13.02
C ARG A 51 15.92 9.82 12.48
N ARG A 52 16.24 8.68 11.87
CA ARG A 52 17.52 8.37 11.21
C ARG A 52 18.73 8.49 12.14
N GLN A 53 18.54 8.31 13.45
CA GLN A 53 19.65 8.28 14.39
C GLN A 53 20.53 7.05 14.12
N ILE A 54 21.84 7.24 14.10
CA ILE A 54 22.77 6.13 13.93
C ILE A 54 22.93 5.33 15.23
N LEU A 55 23.35 4.08 15.13
CA LEU A 55 23.49 3.19 16.27
C LEU A 55 24.44 3.73 17.34
N LEU A 56 25.50 4.44 16.94
CA LEU A 56 26.47 5.06 17.85
C LEU A 56 25.79 6.12 18.72
N HIS A 57 25.10 7.09 18.12
CA HIS A 57 24.38 8.13 18.87
C HIS A 57 23.31 7.55 19.81
N LEU A 58 22.61 6.48 19.37
CA LEU A 58 21.67 5.80 20.27
C LEU A 58 22.38 5.09 21.43
N ALA A 59 23.56 4.53 21.19
CA ALA A 59 24.37 3.91 22.24
C ALA A 59 24.81 4.95 23.29
N GLU A 60 25.25 6.12 22.84
CA GLU A 60 25.61 7.27 23.69
C GLU A 60 24.38 7.81 24.45
N ASP A 61 23.26 8.10 23.76
CA ASP A 61 22.02 8.61 24.35
C ASP A 61 21.52 7.73 25.53
N TYR A 62 21.68 6.41 25.40
CA TYR A 62 21.21 5.46 26.40
C TYR A 62 22.31 4.95 27.34
N ASN A 63 23.56 5.39 27.17
CA ASN A 63 24.74 4.87 27.86
C ASN A 63 24.78 3.34 27.83
N ARG A 64 24.79 2.79 26.60
CA ARG A 64 24.76 1.36 26.30
C ARG A 64 25.66 1.03 25.13
N SER A 65 26.00 -0.27 24.99
CA SER A 65 26.77 -0.73 23.84
C SER A 65 25.92 -0.77 22.55
N ILE A 66 26.57 -0.63 21.39
CA ILE A 66 25.93 -0.79 20.08
C ILE A 66 25.21 -2.15 19.94
N PRO A 67 25.79 -3.31 20.35
CA PRO A 67 25.07 -4.59 20.34
C PRO A 67 23.77 -4.57 21.15
N TRP A 68 23.77 -3.89 22.31
CA TRP A 68 22.54 -3.74 23.08
C TRP A 68 21.47 -2.93 22.33
N VAL A 69 21.84 -1.82 21.66
CA VAL A 69 20.90 -1.04 20.86
C VAL A 69 20.33 -1.88 19.72
N ARG A 70 21.20 -2.63 19.01
CA ARG A 70 20.74 -3.56 17.95
C ARG A 70 19.74 -4.57 18.50
N LYS A 71 20.00 -5.16 19.66
CA LYS A 71 19.10 -6.10 20.32
C LYS A 71 17.72 -5.46 20.54
N GLN A 72 17.64 -4.21 21.06
CA GLN A 72 16.35 -3.54 21.25
C GLN A 72 15.59 -3.31 19.94
N ILE A 73 16.29 -2.97 18.85
CA ILE A 73 15.68 -2.78 17.51
C ILE A 73 15.15 -4.11 16.96
N PHE A 74 15.89 -5.20 17.12
CA PHE A 74 15.47 -6.51 16.62
C PHE A 74 14.33 -7.15 17.45
N GLU A 75 14.31 -6.92 18.74
CA GLU A 75 13.30 -7.46 19.67
C GLU A 75 12.00 -6.62 19.70
N TYR A 76 12.01 -5.41 19.13
CA TYR A 76 10.79 -4.64 19.00
C TYR A 76 9.80 -5.35 18.09
N GLU A 77 8.56 -5.49 18.53
CA GLU A 77 7.44 -5.95 17.71
C GLU A 77 6.44 -4.80 17.52
N PRO A 78 6.01 -4.55 16.27
CA PRO A 78 4.97 -3.55 15.98
C PRO A 78 3.68 -3.87 16.74
N ILE A 79 2.97 -2.83 17.15
CA ILE A 79 1.68 -2.97 17.83
C ILE A 79 0.70 -3.61 16.86
N GLU A 80 -0.13 -4.53 17.32
CA GLU A 80 -1.20 -5.09 16.51
C GLU A 80 -2.20 -4.02 16.08
N LYS A 81 -2.71 -4.16 14.88
CA LYS A 81 -3.71 -3.26 14.33
C LYS A 81 -5.02 -3.39 15.11
N VAL A 82 -5.47 -2.30 15.72
CA VAL A 82 -6.81 -2.22 16.32
C VAL A 82 -7.82 -1.98 15.20
N HIS A 83 -8.81 -2.85 15.10
CA HIS A 83 -9.88 -2.77 14.11
C HIS A 83 -11.10 -2.06 14.68
N ASN A 84 -11.73 -1.24 13.86
CA ASN A 84 -13.00 -0.56 14.16
C ASN A 84 -13.95 -0.81 12.98
N PRO A 85 -14.77 -1.89 13.03
CA PRO A 85 -15.63 -2.32 11.94
C PRO A 85 -16.63 -1.22 11.55
N ARG A 86 -16.82 -1.04 10.26
CA ARG A 86 -17.71 -0.03 9.67
C ARG A 86 -17.90 -0.27 8.19
N GLN A 87 -18.74 0.52 7.55
CA GLN A 87 -18.86 0.59 6.11
C GLN A 87 -17.58 1.20 5.50
N VAL A 88 -17.01 0.54 4.49
CA VAL A 88 -15.75 0.95 3.86
C VAL A 88 -15.81 0.84 2.35
N VAL A 89 -15.08 1.71 1.68
CA VAL A 89 -14.75 1.59 0.25
C VAL A 89 -13.26 1.30 0.15
N ILE A 90 -12.94 0.10 -0.29
CA ILE A 90 -11.56 -0.41 -0.26
C ILE A 90 -10.84 -0.06 -1.54
N VAL A 91 -9.61 0.43 -1.43
CA VAL A 91 -8.62 0.36 -2.49
C VAL A 91 -7.61 -0.72 -2.14
N CYS A 92 -7.38 -1.65 -3.04
CA CYS A 92 -6.41 -2.73 -2.84
C CYS A 92 -5.35 -2.72 -3.94
N TYR A 93 -4.10 -2.89 -3.52
CA TYR A 93 -2.95 -2.90 -4.40
C TYR A 93 -1.75 -3.59 -3.75
N ALA A 94 -0.96 -4.28 -4.55
CA ALA A 94 0.29 -4.89 -4.10
C ALA A 94 1.48 -4.06 -4.58
N THR A 95 2.50 -3.94 -3.73
CA THR A 95 3.76 -3.32 -4.11
C THR A 95 4.94 -4.21 -3.76
N PHE A 96 5.99 -4.15 -4.59
CA PHE A 96 7.23 -4.88 -4.39
C PHE A 96 8.39 -3.91 -4.14
N TYR A 97 9.33 -4.33 -3.30
CA TYR A 97 10.46 -3.52 -2.86
C TYR A 97 11.69 -4.38 -2.58
N GLY A 98 12.85 -3.74 -2.42
CA GLY A 98 14.13 -4.45 -2.30
C GLY A 98 14.67 -4.92 -3.64
N LYS A 99 15.59 -5.87 -3.61
CA LYS A 99 16.12 -6.51 -4.82
C LYS A 99 15.13 -7.53 -5.35
N LYS A 100 15.03 -7.69 -6.67
CA LYS A 100 14.10 -8.65 -7.32
C LYS A 100 14.22 -10.07 -6.77
N ARG A 101 15.45 -10.50 -6.42
CA ARG A 101 15.73 -11.81 -5.80
C ARG A 101 15.14 -11.99 -4.41
N ASP A 102 14.91 -10.89 -3.67
CA ASP A 102 14.41 -10.94 -2.29
C ASP A 102 12.92 -11.30 -2.24
N LYS A 103 12.20 -11.13 -3.36
CA LYS A 103 10.77 -11.40 -3.51
C LYS A 103 9.93 -10.78 -2.36
N LEU A 104 10.24 -9.53 -2.03
CA LEU A 104 9.56 -8.80 -0.97
C LEU A 104 8.43 -7.97 -1.55
N GLY A 105 7.22 -8.28 -1.16
CA GLY A 105 6.03 -7.51 -1.53
C GLY A 105 5.06 -7.39 -0.36
N THR A 106 4.18 -6.41 -0.44
CA THR A 106 3.08 -6.22 0.51
C THR A 106 1.82 -5.85 -0.24
N LEU A 107 0.78 -6.65 -0.04
CA LEU A 107 -0.58 -6.37 -0.47
C LEU A 107 -1.27 -5.60 0.65
N VAL A 108 -1.90 -4.47 0.33
CA VAL A 108 -2.53 -3.56 1.30
C VAL A 108 -3.98 -3.29 0.89
N PHE A 109 -4.88 -3.36 1.85
CA PHE A 109 -6.26 -2.89 1.74
C PHE A 109 -6.42 -1.64 2.59
N LYS A 110 -6.86 -0.56 1.95
CA LYS A 110 -7.03 0.76 2.56
C LYS A 110 -8.43 1.26 2.33
N ASP A 111 -9.06 1.79 3.37
CA ASP A 111 -10.30 2.53 3.26
C ASP A 111 -10.04 3.93 2.68
N ILE A 112 -10.72 4.28 1.59
CA ILE A 112 -10.55 5.57 0.95
C ILE A 112 -11.31 6.69 1.69
N LEU A 113 -12.36 6.36 2.45
CA LEU A 113 -13.19 7.32 3.16
C LEU A 113 -12.45 7.88 4.38
N SER A 114 -11.93 7.01 5.23
CA SER A 114 -11.14 7.39 6.41
C SER A 114 -9.66 7.62 6.10
N GLY A 115 -9.17 7.08 4.99
CA GLY A 115 -7.74 7.09 4.64
C GLY A 115 -6.91 6.10 5.46
N GLU A 116 -7.52 5.22 6.21
CA GLU A 116 -6.87 4.24 7.08
C GLU A 116 -6.45 2.99 6.31
N VAL A 117 -5.25 2.47 6.60
CA VAL A 117 -4.86 1.13 6.18
C VAL A 117 -5.59 0.13 7.08
N LEU A 118 -6.44 -0.71 6.49
CA LEU A 118 -7.24 -1.67 7.25
C LEU A 118 -6.48 -2.95 7.56
N ILE A 119 -5.91 -3.56 6.52
CA ILE A 119 -5.23 -4.84 6.62
C ILE A 119 -4.18 -4.97 5.53
N TRP A 120 -3.17 -5.80 5.75
CA TRP A 120 -2.13 -6.10 4.78
C TRP A 120 -1.60 -7.52 4.94
N LYS A 121 -0.88 -7.98 3.91
CA LYS A 121 -0.21 -9.27 3.88
C LYS A 121 1.10 -9.14 3.12
N HIS A 122 2.19 -9.65 3.70
CA HIS A 122 3.44 -9.80 2.97
C HIS A 122 3.34 -10.95 1.97
N VAL A 123 3.80 -10.70 0.75
CA VAL A 123 3.68 -11.64 -0.37
C VAL A 123 5.00 -11.73 -1.14
N GLN A 124 5.29 -12.90 -1.69
CA GLN A 124 6.44 -13.09 -2.58
C GLN A 124 6.08 -12.85 -4.05
N SER A 125 4.81 -13.04 -4.37
CA SER A 125 4.20 -12.77 -5.67
C SER A 125 2.77 -12.33 -5.46
N GLU A 126 2.23 -11.62 -6.42
CA GLU A 126 0.87 -11.11 -6.35
C GLU A 126 -0.12 -12.15 -6.87
N LEU A 127 -0.85 -12.83 -5.99
CA LEU A 127 -1.80 -13.88 -6.32
C LEU A 127 -3.24 -13.46 -5.95
N VAL A 128 -4.21 -13.84 -6.77
CA VAL A 128 -5.65 -13.58 -6.54
C VAL A 128 -6.13 -14.18 -5.21
N LYS A 129 -5.59 -15.32 -4.81
CA LYS A 129 -5.92 -15.98 -3.53
C LYS A 129 -5.61 -15.09 -2.32
N ASP A 130 -4.52 -14.29 -2.36
CA ASP A 130 -4.14 -13.41 -1.27
C ASP A 130 -5.13 -12.26 -1.08
N TYR A 131 -5.66 -11.73 -2.19
CA TYR A 131 -6.72 -10.73 -2.16
C TYR A 131 -8.01 -11.28 -1.55
N LYS A 132 -8.41 -12.51 -1.95
CA LYS A 132 -9.59 -13.18 -1.38
C LYS A 132 -9.43 -13.44 0.12
N GLN A 133 -8.26 -13.88 0.57
CA GLN A 133 -7.97 -14.11 1.98
C GLN A 133 -8.06 -12.82 2.80
N LEU A 134 -7.51 -11.70 2.30
CA LEU A 134 -7.60 -10.43 3.01
C LEU A 134 -9.03 -9.87 3.02
N LEU A 135 -9.78 -10.04 1.92
CA LEU A 135 -11.20 -9.66 1.90
C LEU A 135 -11.99 -10.46 2.92
N GLN A 136 -11.85 -11.80 2.94
CA GLN A 136 -12.54 -12.66 3.90
C GLN A 136 -12.21 -12.24 5.35
N ARG A 137 -10.93 -11.98 5.63
CA ARG A 137 -10.53 -11.54 6.96
C ARG A 137 -11.16 -10.20 7.37
N LEU A 138 -11.41 -9.27 6.44
CA LEU A 138 -12.16 -8.04 6.74
C LEU A 138 -13.64 -8.33 7.03
N LEU A 139 -14.25 -9.26 6.31
CA LEU A 139 -15.62 -9.70 6.57
C LEU A 139 -15.73 -10.39 7.92
N ASP A 140 -14.78 -11.25 8.27
CA ASP A 140 -14.69 -11.92 9.59
C ASP A 140 -14.50 -10.90 10.74
N LEU A 141 -13.92 -9.74 10.43
CA LEU A 141 -13.79 -8.59 11.34
C LEU A 141 -15.01 -7.65 11.29
N GLU A 142 -16.11 -8.07 10.68
CA GLU A 142 -17.39 -7.36 10.59
C GLU A 142 -17.34 -6.01 9.82
N TYR A 143 -16.37 -5.85 8.90
CA TYR A 143 -16.39 -4.69 7.98
C TYR A 143 -17.45 -4.91 6.88
N GLU A 144 -18.23 -3.87 6.60
CA GLU A 144 -19.18 -3.86 5.48
C GLU A 144 -18.56 -3.24 4.24
N ILE A 145 -18.29 -4.06 3.22
CA ILE A 145 -17.62 -3.62 1.99
C ILE A 145 -18.66 -3.03 1.01
N LYS A 146 -18.57 -1.74 0.71
CA LYS A 146 -19.48 -1.05 -0.20
C LYS A 146 -18.99 -1.04 -1.65
N ALA A 147 -17.69 -0.93 -1.88
CA ALA A 147 -17.07 -1.01 -3.21
C ALA A 147 -15.58 -1.32 -3.10
N ILE A 148 -15.00 -1.80 -4.20
CA ILE A 148 -13.57 -2.15 -4.27
C ILE A 148 -12.93 -1.50 -5.49
N ILE A 149 -11.79 -0.81 -5.29
CA ILE A 149 -11.00 -0.18 -6.33
C ILE A 149 -9.74 -1.02 -6.57
N ILE A 150 -9.50 -1.39 -7.83
CA ILE A 150 -8.38 -2.24 -8.24
C ILE A 150 -7.57 -1.61 -9.37
N ASP A 151 -6.36 -2.13 -9.58
CA ASP A 151 -5.46 -1.71 -10.66
C ASP A 151 -5.73 -2.37 -12.02
N GLY A 152 -6.69 -3.29 -12.08
CA GLY A 152 -7.03 -4.06 -13.28
C GLY A 152 -6.30 -5.40 -13.41
N LYS A 153 -5.70 -5.90 -12.32
CA LYS A 153 -5.11 -7.24 -12.29
C LYS A 153 -6.11 -8.31 -12.72
N ARG A 154 -5.69 -9.14 -13.67
CA ARG A 154 -6.49 -10.25 -14.18
C ARG A 154 -6.95 -11.18 -13.06
N GLY A 155 -8.23 -11.55 -13.09
CA GLY A 155 -8.85 -12.44 -12.10
C GLY A 155 -9.47 -11.73 -10.89
N LEU A 156 -9.12 -10.46 -10.59
CA LEU A 156 -9.72 -9.73 -9.46
C LEU A 156 -11.20 -9.39 -9.72
N TYR A 157 -11.59 -9.11 -10.96
CA TYR A 157 -13.02 -8.89 -11.32
C TYR A 157 -13.90 -10.07 -10.92
N LYS A 158 -13.44 -11.31 -11.24
CA LYS A 158 -14.13 -12.54 -10.84
C LYS A 158 -14.07 -12.77 -9.34
N ALA A 159 -12.95 -12.38 -8.69
CA ALA A 159 -12.76 -12.55 -7.25
C ALA A 159 -13.68 -11.65 -6.43
N PHE A 160 -14.03 -10.48 -6.95
CA PHE A 160 -14.83 -9.44 -6.28
C PHE A 160 -16.19 -9.21 -6.94
N LYS A 161 -16.71 -10.18 -7.69
CA LYS A 161 -17.94 -10.08 -8.48
C LYS A 161 -19.17 -9.65 -7.68
N ASP A 162 -19.18 -9.92 -6.36
CA ASP A 162 -20.30 -9.64 -5.47
C ASP A 162 -20.29 -8.19 -4.94
N TYR A 163 -19.35 -7.38 -5.40
CA TYR A 163 -19.20 -5.97 -5.00
C TYR A 163 -19.10 -5.07 -6.23
N PRO A 164 -19.53 -3.80 -6.13
CA PRO A 164 -19.18 -2.77 -7.11
C PRO A 164 -17.66 -2.65 -7.25
N VAL A 165 -17.12 -3.00 -8.42
CA VAL A 165 -15.67 -2.91 -8.68
C VAL A 165 -15.38 -1.73 -9.59
N GLN A 166 -14.45 -0.86 -9.18
CA GLN A 166 -13.91 0.21 -9.99
C GLN A 166 -12.49 -0.10 -10.45
N MET A 167 -12.25 -0.06 -11.75
CA MET A 167 -10.89 -0.11 -12.28
C MET A 167 -10.24 1.27 -12.22
N CYS A 168 -9.00 1.32 -11.76
CA CYS A 168 -8.20 2.53 -11.71
C CYS A 168 -7.95 3.13 -13.11
N HIS A 169 -8.42 4.35 -13.36
CA HIS A 169 -8.21 5.06 -14.63
C HIS A 169 -6.73 5.27 -14.96
N PHE A 170 -5.90 5.55 -13.95
CA PHE A 170 -4.46 5.71 -14.16
C PHE A 170 -3.84 4.42 -14.72
N HIS A 171 -4.19 3.26 -14.14
CA HIS A 171 -3.68 1.99 -14.61
C HIS A 171 -4.24 1.65 -16.01
N GLN A 172 -5.52 1.91 -16.27
CA GLN A 172 -6.07 1.72 -17.62
C GLN A 172 -5.34 2.58 -18.65
N LYS A 173 -5.10 3.87 -18.36
CA LYS A 173 -4.30 4.74 -19.23
C LYS A 173 -2.89 4.19 -19.46
N LYS A 174 -2.24 3.69 -18.42
CA LYS A 174 -0.91 3.05 -18.54
C LYS A 174 -0.92 1.78 -19.38
N VAL A 175 -1.98 0.96 -19.29
CA VAL A 175 -2.15 -0.22 -20.15
C VAL A 175 -2.26 0.21 -21.62
N ILE A 176 -3.10 1.20 -21.93
CA ILE A 176 -3.24 1.68 -23.31
C ILE A 176 -1.94 2.31 -23.81
N GLN A 177 -1.27 3.15 -23.01
CA GLN A 177 0.03 3.75 -23.39
C GLN A 177 1.11 2.71 -23.71
N ARG A 178 1.10 1.54 -23.08
CA ARG A 178 2.03 0.44 -23.44
C ARG A 178 1.77 -0.11 -24.83
N TYR A 179 0.54 -0.06 -25.30
CA TYR A 179 0.19 -0.51 -26.65
C TYR A 179 0.42 0.56 -27.72
N ILE A 180 -0.05 1.80 -27.49
CA ILE A 180 -0.03 2.85 -28.49
C ILE A 180 1.14 3.84 -28.35
N THR A 181 1.97 3.71 -27.30
CA THR A 181 3.04 4.63 -26.90
C THR A 181 2.55 5.99 -26.38
N MET A 182 3.46 6.86 -25.96
CA MET A 182 3.13 8.25 -25.54
C MET A 182 2.87 9.16 -26.73
N HIS A 183 3.51 8.86 -27.87
CA HIS A 183 3.42 9.63 -29.12
C HIS A 183 3.08 8.68 -30.27
N PRO A 184 1.80 8.27 -30.42
CA PRO A 184 1.40 7.35 -31.47
C PRO A 184 1.61 7.99 -32.86
N ARG A 185 2.17 7.21 -33.79
CA ARG A 185 2.40 7.65 -35.16
C ARG A 185 1.18 7.41 -36.03
N LEU A 186 0.53 6.26 -35.82
CA LEU A 186 -0.67 5.83 -36.60
C LEU A 186 -1.90 6.68 -36.19
N GLU A 187 -2.73 7.02 -37.18
CA GLU A 187 -3.96 7.81 -36.96
C GLU A 187 -4.88 7.13 -35.94
N ALA A 188 -5.14 5.82 -36.09
CA ALA A 188 -5.92 5.05 -35.15
C ALA A 188 -5.39 5.14 -33.71
N GLY A 189 -4.08 5.15 -33.53
CA GLY A 189 -3.46 5.34 -32.20
C GLY A 189 -3.65 6.76 -31.66
N LYS A 190 -3.53 7.79 -32.50
CA LYS A 190 -3.76 9.20 -32.11
C LYS A 190 -5.22 9.42 -31.68
N ASP A 191 -6.16 8.89 -32.43
CA ASP A 191 -7.59 9.01 -32.13
C ASP A 191 -7.96 8.28 -30.83
N LEU A 192 -7.44 7.05 -30.63
CA LEU A 192 -7.65 6.31 -29.41
C LEU A 192 -7.05 7.05 -28.19
N GLN A 193 -5.89 7.68 -28.36
CA GLN A 193 -5.27 8.51 -27.31
C GLN A 193 -6.17 9.68 -26.91
N LYS A 194 -6.80 10.39 -27.88
CA LYS A 194 -7.75 11.49 -27.61
C LYS A 194 -8.96 11.00 -26.79
N ILE A 195 -9.49 9.81 -27.11
CA ILE A 195 -10.58 9.20 -26.34
C ILE A 195 -10.13 8.95 -24.90
N MET A 196 -8.91 8.43 -24.71
CA MET A 196 -8.36 8.11 -23.38
C MET A 196 -8.07 9.37 -22.53
N TYR A 197 -7.72 10.52 -23.11
CA TYR A 197 -7.56 11.75 -22.34
C TYR A 197 -8.83 12.13 -21.60
N ASN A 198 -10.00 11.95 -22.23
CA ASN A 198 -11.29 12.33 -21.70
C ASN A 198 -11.94 11.29 -20.77
N LEU A 199 -11.25 10.15 -20.45
CA LEU A 199 -11.82 9.05 -19.68
C LEU A 199 -12.43 9.50 -18.33
N ALA A 200 -11.82 10.43 -17.61
CA ALA A 200 -12.32 10.91 -16.32
C ALA A 200 -13.45 11.94 -16.42
N SER A 201 -13.52 12.71 -17.51
CA SER A 201 -14.49 13.79 -17.71
C SER A 201 -15.76 13.35 -18.45
N THR A 202 -15.80 12.15 -19.03
CA THR A 202 -16.93 11.61 -19.81
C THR A 202 -17.82 10.68 -18.99
N THR A 203 -18.97 10.30 -19.54
CA THR A 203 -19.84 9.21 -19.01
C THR A 203 -19.58 7.92 -19.74
N GLN A 204 -20.05 6.80 -19.16
CA GLN A 204 -19.94 5.48 -19.80
C GLN A 204 -20.58 5.47 -21.20
N THR A 205 -21.78 6.00 -21.34
CA THR A 205 -22.52 6.07 -22.61
C THR A 205 -21.73 6.81 -23.69
N ILE A 206 -21.23 8.02 -23.37
CA ILE A 206 -20.47 8.84 -24.31
C ILE A 206 -19.13 8.16 -24.66
N PHE A 207 -18.46 7.59 -23.67
CA PHE A 207 -17.20 6.87 -23.90
C PHE A 207 -17.40 5.66 -24.81
N THR A 208 -18.43 4.85 -24.53
CA THR A 208 -18.78 3.67 -25.34
C THR A 208 -19.09 4.10 -26.79
N LYS A 209 -19.90 5.16 -26.97
CA LYS A 209 -20.22 5.67 -28.32
C LYS A 209 -18.94 6.06 -29.08
N LYS A 210 -18.06 6.86 -28.47
CA LYS A 210 -16.78 7.26 -29.08
C LYS A 210 -15.87 6.08 -29.38
N LEU A 211 -15.83 5.06 -28.50
CA LEU A 211 -15.03 3.87 -28.73
C LEU A 211 -15.55 3.03 -29.88
N ASN A 212 -16.88 2.93 -30.04
CA ASN A 212 -17.51 2.23 -31.16
C ASN A 212 -17.30 2.99 -32.47
N GLU A 213 -17.47 4.32 -32.48
CA GLU A 213 -17.19 5.18 -33.65
C GLU A 213 -15.72 5.03 -34.10
N TRP A 214 -14.79 4.99 -33.13
CA TRP A 214 -13.38 4.75 -33.41
C TRP A 214 -13.16 3.35 -34.02
N TYR A 215 -13.80 2.31 -33.50
CA TYR A 215 -13.67 0.95 -34.01
C TYR A 215 -14.20 0.85 -35.44
N GLU A 216 -15.38 1.39 -35.72
CA GLU A 216 -15.95 1.38 -37.08
C GLU A 216 -15.09 2.16 -38.07
N LYS A 217 -14.57 3.35 -37.68
CA LYS A 217 -13.66 4.15 -38.52
C LYS A 217 -12.41 3.38 -38.92
N HIS A 218 -11.84 2.57 -38.01
CA HIS A 218 -10.57 1.90 -38.21
C HIS A 218 -10.71 0.38 -38.40
N ARG A 219 -11.92 -0.14 -38.62
CA ARG A 219 -12.22 -1.57 -38.64
C ARG A 219 -11.38 -2.35 -39.64
N GLU A 220 -11.31 -1.89 -40.88
CA GLU A 220 -10.54 -2.54 -41.95
C GLU A 220 -9.06 -2.56 -41.64
N PHE A 221 -8.51 -1.42 -41.22
CA PHE A 221 -7.13 -1.28 -40.79
C PHE A 221 -6.78 -2.23 -39.60
N LEU A 222 -7.66 -2.37 -38.66
CA LEU A 222 -7.46 -3.27 -37.51
C LEU A 222 -7.58 -4.74 -37.89
N ALA A 223 -8.31 -5.06 -38.97
CA ALA A 223 -8.51 -6.42 -39.48
C ALA A 223 -7.34 -6.91 -40.33
N GLU A 224 -6.42 -6.01 -40.76
CA GLU A 224 -5.25 -6.39 -41.54
C GLU A 224 -4.42 -7.46 -40.85
N LYS A 225 -4.00 -8.47 -41.63
CA LYS A 225 -3.20 -9.58 -41.15
C LYS A 225 -1.94 -9.71 -41.97
N THR A 226 -0.89 -10.14 -41.32
CA THR A 226 0.42 -10.48 -41.95
C THR A 226 0.77 -11.92 -41.59
N ILE A 227 1.26 -12.66 -42.59
CA ILE A 227 1.77 -14.01 -42.40
C ILE A 227 3.26 -13.91 -42.07
N ASN A 228 3.66 -14.51 -40.96
CA ASN A 228 5.08 -14.61 -40.59
C ASN A 228 5.76 -15.59 -41.54
N PRO A 229 6.78 -15.17 -42.32
CA PRO A 229 7.41 -16.01 -43.31
C PRO A 229 8.09 -17.26 -42.73
N ASP A 230 8.58 -17.18 -41.48
CA ASP A 230 9.32 -18.28 -40.84
C ASP A 230 8.38 -19.34 -40.23
N THR A 231 7.24 -18.89 -39.65
CA THR A 231 6.32 -19.79 -38.92
C THR A 231 5.03 -20.09 -39.67
N LEU A 232 4.77 -19.42 -40.80
CA LEU A 232 3.53 -19.45 -41.61
C LEU A 232 2.28 -19.11 -40.75
N GLN A 233 2.45 -18.53 -39.57
CA GLN A 233 1.34 -18.15 -38.71
C GLN A 233 0.81 -16.76 -39.09
N GLU A 234 -0.51 -16.66 -39.16
CA GLU A 234 -1.24 -15.44 -39.41
C GLU A 234 -1.37 -14.63 -38.10
N ALA A 235 -1.02 -13.35 -38.12
CA ALA A 235 -1.19 -12.44 -36.97
C ALA A 235 -1.74 -11.09 -37.44
N TYR A 236 -2.45 -10.39 -36.56
CA TYR A 236 -2.88 -9.01 -36.85
C TYR A 236 -1.63 -8.11 -37.07
N THR A 237 -1.59 -7.40 -38.21
CA THR A 237 -0.56 -6.41 -38.52
C THR A 237 -0.50 -5.36 -37.42
N HIS A 238 -1.65 -4.93 -36.93
CA HIS A 238 -1.80 -3.91 -35.90
C HIS A 238 -2.16 -4.49 -34.53
N GLN A 239 -1.54 -5.62 -34.15
CA GLN A 239 -1.82 -6.39 -32.91
C GLN A 239 -1.89 -5.52 -31.64
N LYS A 240 -1.04 -4.49 -31.53
CA LYS A 240 -1.02 -3.60 -30.36
C LYS A 240 -2.30 -2.75 -30.27
N LEU A 241 -2.81 -2.24 -31.38
CA LEU A 241 -4.07 -1.48 -31.41
C LEU A 241 -5.27 -2.37 -31.11
N VAL A 242 -5.30 -3.57 -31.69
CA VAL A 242 -6.31 -4.59 -31.40
C VAL A 242 -6.32 -4.94 -29.90
N SER A 243 -5.14 -5.10 -29.30
CA SER A 243 -4.99 -5.39 -27.87
C SER A 243 -5.43 -4.21 -27.00
N ALA A 244 -5.15 -2.97 -27.42
CA ALA A 244 -5.61 -1.77 -26.73
C ALA A 244 -7.14 -1.70 -26.71
N TYR A 245 -7.78 -1.90 -27.86
CA TYR A 245 -9.24 -1.94 -27.98
C TYR A 245 -9.86 -3.03 -27.13
N LYS A 246 -9.38 -4.28 -27.25
CA LYS A 246 -9.84 -5.41 -26.42
C LYS A 246 -9.72 -5.13 -24.93
N SER A 247 -8.62 -4.49 -24.50
CA SER A 247 -8.44 -4.09 -23.09
C SER A 247 -9.51 -3.09 -22.65
N LEU A 248 -9.86 -2.11 -23.49
CA LEU A 248 -10.91 -1.13 -23.17
C LEU A 248 -12.29 -1.79 -23.09
N VAL A 249 -12.65 -2.60 -24.07
CA VAL A 249 -13.94 -3.33 -24.07
C VAL A 249 -14.08 -4.22 -22.85
N THR A 250 -13.03 -4.98 -22.51
CA THR A 250 -13.03 -5.89 -21.35
C THR A 250 -13.21 -5.11 -20.02
N HIS A 251 -12.61 -3.93 -19.89
CA HIS A 251 -12.63 -3.17 -18.65
C HIS A 251 -13.76 -2.13 -18.58
N LEU A 252 -14.44 -1.87 -19.70
CA LEU A 252 -15.51 -0.86 -19.79
C LEU A 252 -16.56 -0.95 -18.67
N PRO A 253 -17.07 -2.14 -18.28
CA PRO A 253 -18.05 -2.25 -17.19
C PRO A 253 -17.54 -1.73 -15.84
N TYR A 254 -16.23 -1.70 -15.66
CA TYR A 254 -15.56 -1.34 -14.38
C TYR A 254 -14.94 0.07 -14.38
N LEU A 255 -14.92 0.76 -15.53
CA LEU A 255 -14.30 2.08 -15.63
C LEU A 255 -15.16 3.21 -15.07
N PHE A 256 -16.48 3.02 -15.03
CA PHE A 256 -17.42 4.06 -14.65
C PHE A 256 -18.25 3.76 -13.41
N THR A 257 -17.91 2.70 -12.66
CA THR A 257 -18.58 2.33 -11.41
C THR A 257 -18.68 3.53 -10.46
N TYR A 258 -17.63 4.34 -10.36
CA TYR A 258 -17.59 5.54 -9.51
C TYR A 258 -18.61 6.62 -9.89
N LYS A 259 -19.15 6.60 -11.11
CA LYS A 259 -20.23 7.50 -11.57
C LYS A 259 -21.60 6.86 -11.52
N ASN A 260 -21.66 5.53 -11.70
CA ASN A 260 -22.90 4.77 -11.73
C ASN A 260 -23.45 4.56 -10.31
N GLU A 261 -22.58 4.31 -9.34
CA GLU A 261 -22.91 4.12 -7.93
C GLU A 261 -23.01 5.48 -7.19
N LYS A 262 -24.11 6.21 -7.42
CA LYS A 262 -24.28 7.58 -6.91
C LYS A 262 -24.28 7.71 -5.40
N ASN A 263 -24.71 6.66 -4.68
CA ASN A 263 -24.83 6.67 -3.23
C ASN A 263 -23.53 6.28 -2.51
N ILE A 264 -22.47 5.93 -3.25
CA ILE A 264 -21.20 5.48 -2.71
C ILE A 264 -20.08 6.36 -3.27
N LYS A 265 -19.30 6.98 -2.38
CA LYS A 265 -18.14 7.78 -2.78
C LYS A 265 -16.99 6.85 -3.20
N ILE A 266 -16.89 6.54 -4.48
CA ILE A 266 -15.82 5.74 -5.07
C ILE A 266 -14.83 6.65 -5.79
N HIS A 267 -13.52 6.42 -5.60
CA HIS A 267 -12.49 7.11 -6.38
C HIS A 267 -12.20 6.36 -7.69
N ASN A 268 -11.91 7.09 -8.75
CA ASN A 268 -11.54 6.49 -10.03
C ASN A 268 -10.06 6.16 -10.17
N THR A 269 -9.26 6.32 -9.11
CA THR A 269 -7.83 6.02 -9.09
C THR A 269 -7.39 5.33 -7.81
N THR A 270 -6.25 4.63 -7.88
CA THR A 270 -5.56 4.01 -6.72
C THR A 270 -4.50 4.92 -6.09
N ASN A 271 -4.43 6.21 -6.48
CA ASN A 271 -3.40 7.14 -6.00
C ASN A 271 -3.35 7.26 -4.48
N ALA A 272 -4.50 7.07 -3.81
CA ALA A 272 -4.59 7.08 -2.35
C ALA A 272 -3.69 6.03 -1.68
N ILE A 273 -3.38 4.93 -2.37
CA ILE A 273 -2.51 3.87 -1.87
C ILE A 273 -1.12 3.94 -2.52
N ASP A 274 -1.02 4.09 -3.83
CA ASP A 274 0.26 4.09 -4.53
C ASP A 274 1.11 5.33 -4.16
N GLY A 275 0.58 6.52 -4.38
CA GLY A 275 1.24 7.79 -4.00
C GLY A 275 1.20 8.06 -2.49
N GLY A 276 0.08 7.75 -1.83
CA GLY A 276 -0.14 8.06 -0.43
C GLY A 276 0.59 7.11 0.54
N VAL A 277 0.50 5.81 0.33
CA VAL A 277 1.07 4.80 1.25
C VAL A 277 2.42 4.30 0.74
N PHE A 278 2.47 3.80 -0.49
CA PHE A 278 3.63 3.07 -0.97
C PHE A 278 4.82 3.95 -1.31
N SER A 279 4.61 5.15 -1.85
CA SER A 279 5.71 6.04 -2.20
C SER A 279 6.52 6.47 -0.95
N PRO A 280 5.92 6.95 0.15
CA PRO A 280 6.65 7.26 1.38
C PRO A 280 7.28 6.02 2.02
N MET A 281 6.57 4.87 2.02
CA MET A 281 7.09 3.60 2.53
C MET A 281 8.35 3.16 1.78
N LYS A 282 8.33 3.21 0.43
CA LYS A 282 9.50 2.88 -0.40
C LYS A 282 10.66 3.84 -0.19
N LYS A 283 10.41 5.13 0.02
CA LYS A 283 11.45 6.10 0.38
C LYS A 283 12.12 5.73 1.70
N LEU A 284 11.33 5.35 2.70
CA LEU A 284 11.83 4.90 3.99
C LEU A 284 12.68 3.62 3.84
N LEU A 285 12.19 2.62 3.11
CA LEU A 285 12.92 1.39 2.81
C LEU A 285 14.25 1.64 2.06
N LYS A 286 14.27 2.63 1.16
CA LYS A 286 15.49 3.01 0.42
C LYS A 286 16.56 3.61 1.32
N ILE A 287 16.17 4.40 2.33
CA ILE A 287 17.10 4.95 3.32
C ILE A 287 17.78 3.83 4.09
N HIS A 288 17.03 2.77 4.41
CA HIS A 288 17.49 1.61 5.18
C HIS A 288 17.81 0.39 4.29
N ASN A 289 18.43 0.62 3.13
CA ASN A 289 18.64 -0.42 2.12
C ASN A 289 19.44 -1.65 2.64
N GLY A 290 20.36 -1.44 3.58
CA GLY A 290 21.19 -2.51 4.17
C GLY A 290 20.48 -3.41 5.19
N PHE A 291 19.21 -3.19 5.49
CA PHE A 291 18.48 -4.01 6.46
C PHE A 291 18.25 -5.44 5.99
N SER A 292 18.25 -6.37 6.94
CA SER A 292 17.80 -7.74 6.72
C SER A 292 16.34 -7.77 6.24
N LYS A 293 15.95 -8.89 5.64
CA LYS A 293 14.56 -9.11 5.17
C LYS A 293 13.57 -8.96 6.34
N SER A 294 13.84 -9.58 7.47
CA SER A 294 12.98 -9.54 8.65
C SER A 294 12.79 -8.10 9.18
N LEU A 295 13.87 -7.33 9.26
CA LEU A 295 13.79 -5.94 9.74
C LEU A 295 13.05 -5.03 8.75
N LYS A 296 13.17 -5.27 7.43
CA LYS A 296 12.39 -4.56 6.41
C LYS A 296 10.89 -4.83 6.55
N LEU A 297 10.50 -6.10 6.78
CA LEU A 297 9.09 -6.46 6.99
C LEU A 297 8.55 -5.81 8.26
N LYS A 298 9.26 -5.93 9.38
CA LYS A 298 8.92 -5.27 10.64
C LYS A 298 8.74 -3.74 10.50
N MET A 299 9.63 -3.08 9.73
CA MET A 299 9.52 -1.66 9.45
C MET A 299 8.27 -1.32 8.62
N VAL A 300 7.90 -2.18 7.66
CA VAL A 300 6.68 -2.04 6.88
C VAL A 300 5.44 -2.21 7.77
N ASP A 301 5.44 -3.20 8.67
CA ASP A 301 4.35 -3.43 9.61
C ASP A 301 4.15 -2.22 10.54
N ASP A 302 5.22 -1.74 11.17
CA ASP A 302 5.16 -0.54 12.04
C ASP A 302 4.66 0.70 11.26
N TYR A 303 5.12 0.87 10.01
CA TYR A 303 4.68 1.96 9.15
C TYR A 303 3.17 1.86 8.85
N LEU A 304 2.67 0.68 8.48
CA LEU A 304 1.28 0.49 8.06
C LEU A 304 0.31 0.58 9.25
N VAL A 305 0.69 0.05 10.42
CA VAL A 305 -0.10 0.21 11.67
C VAL A 305 -0.27 1.68 12.03
N SER A 306 0.82 2.45 11.96
CA SER A 306 0.82 3.85 12.36
C SER A 306 0.35 4.80 11.25
N TYR A 307 0.06 4.27 10.04
CA TYR A 307 -0.34 5.10 8.91
C TYR A 307 -1.70 5.76 9.16
N LYS A 308 -1.67 7.06 9.32
CA LYS A 308 -2.86 7.94 9.28
C LYS A 308 -2.64 8.97 8.17
N LYS A 309 -3.64 9.17 7.33
CA LYS A 309 -3.59 10.29 6.38
C LYS A 309 -3.53 11.57 7.21
N LYS A 310 -2.44 12.34 7.04
CA LYS A 310 -2.36 13.71 7.54
C LYS A 310 -3.27 14.61 6.73
#